data_5deac0e2d932770ca51710a3d74998f7
#
_entry.id   5deac0e2d932770ca51710a3d74998f7
#
_cell.length_a   1.000
_cell.length_b   1.000
_cell.length_c   1.000
_cell.angle_alpha   90.00
_cell.angle_beta   90.00
_cell.angle_gamma   90.00
#
_symmetry.space_group_name_H-M   'P 1'
#
loop_
_entity.id
_entity.type
_entity.pdbx_description
1 polymer ?
#
loop_
_entity_poly.entity_id
_entity_poly.type
_entity_poly.pdbx_seq_one_letter_code
_entity_poly.pdbx_strand_id
1 'polypeptide(L)'
;MLEIDDDLIEAAITPKTKAIAIVHLYGRNAYTDKIGAICKKYNLKLVEDNAQAHGCKHTDGRVTGSIGDAAGHSFYPGKNLGALGDGGAVTTNDPELAAAVRALANYGSQKKYVFKYTGRNSRLDEIQAAVLDVKLKYLVADNAHRKEVAHYYYEHIINPLITLPDLLPDEQNAYHLFPILVGGGKRDALHDYLEQNGVGTVCHYPIAPHKQECYAKEEWNIPQLSLPVTEKIADEELSLPIGPAITIEEVKQVVELINQFK
;
A
#
# COMPACT_ATOMS: atom_id res chain seq x y z
N MET A 1 2.70 1.19 13.55
CA MET A 1 2.04 2.53 13.56
C MET A 1 1.19 2.80 12.31
N LEU A 2 1.58 2.34 11.13
CA LEU A 2 0.89 2.63 9.86
C LEU A 2 0.01 1.47 9.37
N GLU A 3 0.10 0.32 10.01
CA GLU A 3 -0.66 -0.90 9.73
C GLU A 3 -1.85 -1.03 10.67
N ILE A 4 -2.74 -2.00 10.39
CA ILE A 4 -3.85 -2.33 11.27
C ILE A 4 -3.35 -2.76 12.64
N ASP A 5 -4.00 -2.27 13.71
CA ASP A 5 -3.73 -2.70 15.07
C ASP A 5 -4.36 -4.07 15.31
N ASP A 6 -3.56 -5.12 15.36
CA ASP A 6 -4.02 -6.50 15.49
C ASP A 6 -4.52 -6.83 16.89
N ASP A 7 -4.22 -6.01 17.91
CA ASP A 7 -4.79 -6.14 19.25
C ASP A 7 -6.28 -5.78 19.30
N LEU A 8 -6.74 -4.96 18.37
CA LEU A 8 -8.13 -4.49 18.31
C LEU A 8 -9.03 -5.34 17.40
N ILE A 9 -8.46 -6.20 16.54
CA ILE A 9 -9.23 -6.96 15.55
C ILE A 9 -10.27 -7.86 16.20
N GLU A 10 -9.87 -8.62 17.23
CA GLU A 10 -10.74 -9.63 17.85
C GLU A 10 -12.00 -9.01 18.47
N ALA A 11 -11.87 -7.82 19.05
CA ALA A 11 -12.98 -7.08 19.64
C ALA A 11 -13.99 -6.55 18.58
N ALA A 12 -13.56 -6.39 17.34
CA ALA A 12 -14.40 -5.93 16.23
C ALA A 12 -15.16 -7.06 15.51
N ILE A 13 -14.86 -8.33 15.82
CA ILE A 13 -15.50 -9.47 15.18
C ILE A 13 -16.95 -9.62 15.65
N THR A 14 -17.84 -9.80 14.70
CA THR A 14 -19.27 -10.05 14.90
C THR A 14 -19.71 -11.33 14.16
N PRO A 15 -20.92 -11.86 14.42
CA PRO A 15 -21.46 -12.97 13.63
C PRO A 15 -21.60 -12.69 12.12
N LYS A 16 -21.54 -11.42 11.71
CA LYS A 16 -21.58 -11.00 10.32
C LYS A 16 -20.20 -10.96 9.67
N THR A 17 -19.12 -10.95 10.44
CA THR A 17 -17.74 -10.90 9.94
C THR A 17 -17.43 -12.15 9.14
N LYS A 18 -16.91 -12.01 7.91
CA LYS A 18 -16.59 -13.10 7.00
C LYS A 18 -15.11 -13.13 6.62
N ALA A 19 -14.48 -11.97 6.64
CA ALA A 19 -13.07 -11.82 6.26
C ALA A 19 -12.42 -10.68 7.03
N ILE A 20 -11.10 -10.74 7.11
CA ILE A 20 -10.22 -9.63 7.49
C ILE A 20 -9.53 -9.19 6.20
N ALA A 21 -9.58 -7.90 5.89
CA ALA A 21 -8.80 -7.30 4.82
C ALA A 21 -7.66 -6.49 5.44
N ILE A 22 -6.43 -6.78 5.04
CA ILE A 22 -5.24 -6.04 5.42
C ILE A 22 -4.66 -5.32 4.21
N VAL A 23 -4.06 -4.16 4.45
CA VAL A 23 -3.37 -3.39 3.41
C VAL A 23 -1.89 -3.33 3.76
N HIS A 24 -1.04 -3.79 2.85
CA HIS A 24 0.41 -3.63 2.96
C HIS A 24 0.80 -2.20 2.55
N LEU A 25 0.35 -1.24 3.36
CA LEU A 25 0.41 0.18 3.04
C LEU A 25 1.86 0.67 2.94
N TYR A 26 2.15 1.50 1.96
CA TYR A 26 3.48 2.06 1.64
C TYR A 26 4.55 1.00 1.27
N GLY A 27 4.16 -0.26 1.14
CA GLY A 27 5.07 -1.38 0.88
C GLY A 27 5.47 -2.17 2.12
N ARG A 28 4.88 -1.87 3.28
CA ARG A 28 5.16 -2.48 4.58
C ARG A 28 4.32 -3.73 4.79
N ASN A 29 4.91 -4.78 5.33
CA ASN A 29 4.16 -5.98 5.67
C ASN A 29 3.19 -5.73 6.82
N ALA A 30 1.89 -5.83 6.55
CA ALA A 30 0.82 -5.68 7.55
C ALA A 30 0.36 -7.01 8.16
N TYR A 31 0.81 -8.15 7.63
CA TYR A 31 0.46 -9.45 8.19
C TYR A 31 1.26 -9.73 9.45
N THR A 32 0.56 -10.25 10.47
CA THR A 32 1.17 -10.81 11.69
C THR A 32 0.65 -12.23 11.92
N ASP A 33 1.42 -13.06 12.63
CA ASP A 33 0.97 -14.40 13.01
C ASP A 33 -0.31 -14.37 13.87
N LYS A 34 -0.53 -13.27 14.60
CA LYS A 34 -1.74 -13.04 15.37
C LYS A 34 -2.97 -12.88 14.47
N ILE A 35 -2.87 -12.14 13.37
CA ILE A 35 -3.94 -12.03 12.36
C ILE A 35 -4.27 -13.42 11.81
N GLY A 36 -3.25 -14.20 11.45
CA GLY A 36 -3.42 -15.57 10.99
C GLY A 36 -4.12 -16.46 12.03
N ALA A 37 -3.74 -16.35 13.31
CA ALA A 37 -4.37 -17.08 14.41
C ALA A 37 -5.84 -16.68 14.61
N ILE A 38 -6.15 -15.38 14.51
CA ILE A 38 -7.52 -14.87 14.60
C ILE A 38 -8.37 -15.41 13.43
N CYS A 39 -7.88 -15.34 12.20
CA CYS A 39 -8.57 -15.90 11.03
C CYS A 39 -8.91 -17.38 11.24
N LYS A 40 -7.94 -18.16 11.71
CA LYS A 40 -8.14 -19.59 12.00
C LYS A 40 -9.16 -19.83 13.13
N LYS A 41 -9.06 -19.06 14.23
CA LYS A 41 -9.95 -19.18 15.40
C LYS A 41 -11.42 -18.93 15.06
N TYR A 42 -11.68 -17.91 14.22
CA TYR A 42 -13.03 -17.48 13.88
C TYR A 42 -13.49 -17.96 12.51
N ASN A 43 -12.70 -18.83 11.83
CA ASN A 43 -12.99 -19.31 10.48
C ASN A 43 -13.24 -18.16 9.49
N LEU A 44 -12.40 -17.14 9.54
CA LEU A 44 -12.45 -15.97 8.66
C LEU A 44 -11.49 -16.12 7.49
N LYS A 45 -11.84 -15.52 6.37
CA LYS A 45 -10.96 -15.37 5.23
C LYS A 45 -9.99 -14.21 5.45
N LEU A 46 -8.77 -14.32 4.93
CA LEU A 46 -7.79 -13.25 4.88
C LEU A 46 -7.66 -12.75 3.45
N VAL A 47 -7.87 -11.46 3.25
CA VAL A 47 -7.68 -10.78 1.95
C VAL A 47 -6.55 -9.77 2.11
N GLU A 48 -5.57 -9.83 1.21
CA GLU A 48 -4.46 -8.89 1.19
C GLU A 48 -4.67 -7.84 0.09
N ASP A 49 -4.56 -6.57 0.43
CA ASP A 49 -4.28 -5.52 -0.55
C ASP A 49 -2.76 -5.38 -0.67
N ASN A 50 -2.22 -5.97 -1.73
CA ASN A 50 -0.78 -5.99 -2.03
C ASN A 50 -0.40 -4.96 -3.11
N ALA A 51 -1.25 -3.96 -3.32
CA ALA A 51 -1.05 -2.95 -4.38
C ALA A 51 0.26 -2.15 -4.25
N GLN A 52 0.85 -2.08 -3.07
CA GLN A 52 2.06 -1.32 -2.78
C GLN A 52 3.25 -2.16 -2.32
N ALA A 53 3.12 -3.49 -2.22
CA ALA A 53 4.11 -4.32 -1.54
C ALA A 53 4.71 -5.44 -2.42
N HIS A 54 4.89 -5.18 -3.72
CA HIS A 54 5.52 -6.14 -4.62
C HIS A 54 6.94 -6.51 -4.18
N GLY A 55 7.14 -7.79 -3.86
CA GLY A 55 8.41 -8.33 -3.39
C GLY A 55 8.68 -8.20 -1.89
N CYS A 56 7.74 -7.63 -1.13
CA CYS A 56 7.78 -7.63 0.33
C CYS A 56 7.55 -9.05 0.87
N LYS A 57 8.10 -9.35 2.05
CA LYS A 57 8.00 -10.68 2.67
C LYS A 57 7.60 -10.57 4.14
N HIS A 58 6.96 -11.61 4.63
CA HIS A 58 6.80 -11.84 6.06
C HIS A 58 8.06 -12.51 6.64
N THR A 59 8.20 -12.50 7.96
CA THR A 59 9.36 -13.06 8.70
C THR A 59 9.65 -14.53 8.40
N ASP A 60 8.63 -15.31 8.04
CA ASP A 60 8.76 -16.72 7.66
C ASP A 60 9.17 -16.93 6.20
N GLY A 61 9.41 -15.86 5.45
CA GLY A 61 9.84 -15.86 4.04
C GLY A 61 8.72 -15.91 3.02
N ARG A 62 7.44 -16.04 3.43
CA ARG A 62 6.31 -15.93 2.49
C ARG A 62 6.22 -14.52 1.92
N VAL A 63 5.98 -14.42 0.62
CA VAL A 63 5.81 -13.14 -0.06
C VAL A 63 4.40 -12.60 0.21
N THR A 64 4.28 -11.31 0.54
CA THR A 64 2.98 -10.64 0.66
C THR A 64 2.20 -10.77 -0.65
N GLY A 65 0.88 -10.91 -0.54
CA GLY A 65 0.03 -11.27 -1.67
C GLY A 65 -0.07 -12.78 -1.95
N SER A 66 0.60 -13.62 -1.11
CA SER A 66 0.47 -15.08 -1.14
C SER A 66 0.19 -15.70 0.23
N ILE A 67 -0.04 -14.87 1.24
CA ILE A 67 -0.20 -15.29 2.64
C ILE A 67 -1.66 -15.63 2.95
N GLY A 68 -2.58 -14.81 2.46
CA GLY A 68 -4.01 -14.94 2.68
C GLY A 68 -4.72 -15.86 1.67
N ASP A 69 -6.05 -15.90 1.75
CA ASP A 69 -6.90 -16.66 0.83
C ASP A 69 -6.92 -16.04 -0.58
N ALA A 70 -6.78 -14.72 -0.66
CA ALA A 70 -6.66 -13.98 -1.91
C ALA A 70 -5.92 -12.65 -1.70
N ALA A 71 -5.30 -12.15 -2.76
CA ALA A 71 -4.72 -10.81 -2.76
C ALA A 71 -5.00 -10.04 -4.05
N GLY A 72 -5.18 -8.72 -3.91
CA GLY A 72 -5.24 -7.79 -5.02
C GLY A 72 -3.89 -7.12 -5.24
N HIS A 73 -3.47 -7.00 -6.50
CA HIS A 73 -2.26 -6.31 -6.92
C HIS A 73 -2.60 -5.19 -7.88
N SER A 74 -1.91 -4.06 -7.75
CA SER A 74 -2.00 -2.94 -8.69
C SER A 74 -0.73 -2.85 -9.53
N PHE A 75 -0.89 -2.72 -10.84
CA PHE A 75 0.19 -2.43 -11.77
C PHE A 75 0.08 -1.01 -12.33
N TYR A 76 -0.58 -0.09 -11.61
CA TYR A 76 -0.57 1.32 -11.95
C TYR A 76 0.88 1.81 -12.17
N PRO A 77 1.15 2.70 -13.12
CA PRO A 77 2.53 3.08 -13.53
C PRO A 77 3.48 3.46 -12.40
N GLY A 78 2.98 4.09 -11.33
CA GLY A 78 3.77 4.48 -10.16
C GLY A 78 4.12 3.35 -9.19
N LYS A 79 3.60 2.13 -9.38
CA LYS A 79 3.89 0.99 -8.49
C LYS A 79 5.31 0.45 -8.70
N ASN A 80 5.85 -0.22 -7.67
CA ASN A 80 7.18 -0.86 -7.78
C ASN A 80 7.27 -1.78 -9.00
N LEU A 81 6.17 -2.49 -9.29
CA LEU A 81 5.97 -3.21 -10.55
C LEU A 81 4.81 -2.53 -11.30
N GLY A 82 5.09 -1.48 -12.05
CA GLY A 82 4.09 -0.68 -12.78
C GLY A 82 4.12 -0.95 -14.28
N ALA A 83 2.93 -1.05 -14.89
CA ALA A 83 2.72 -1.07 -16.34
C ALA A 83 2.85 0.34 -16.95
N LEU A 84 2.51 0.52 -18.23
CA LEU A 84 2.42 1.83 -18.89
C LEU A 84 1.03 2.47 -18.79
N GLY A 85 0.12 1.84 -18.10
CA GLY A 85 -1.26 2.27 -17.87
C GLY A 85 -1.89 1.43 -16.75
N ASP A 86 -3.20 1.50 -16.61
CA ASP A 86 -3.91 0.71 -15.59
C ASP A 86 -3.71 -0.78 -15.80
N GLY A 87 -3.55 -1.50 -14.70
CA GLY A 87 -3.43 -2.93 -14.67
C GLY A 87 -3.45 -3.46 -13.24
N GLY A 88 -3.72 -4.74 -13.10
CA GLY A 88 -3.74 -5.42 -11.82
C GLY A 88 -3.87 -6.93 -11.98
N ALA A 89 -3.75 -7.62 -10.86
CA ALA A 89 -3.93 -9.06 -10.78
C ALA A 89 -4.60 -9.45 -9.47
N VAL A 90 -5.15 -10.64 -9.44
CA VAL A 90 -5.56 -11.33 -8.21
C VAL A 90 -4.76 -12.61 -8.10
N THR A 91 -4.18 -12.84 -6.93
CA THR A 91 -3.53 -14.12 -6.58
C THR A 91 -4.38 -14.88 -5.58
N THR A 92 -4.49 -16.18 -5.75
CA THR A 92 -5.18 -17.09 -4.84
C THR A 92 -4.77 -18.53 -5.10
N ASN A 93 -4.80 -19.37 -4.06
CA ASN A 93 -4.65 -20.81 -4.16
C ASN A 93 -5.99 -21.54 -4.31
N ASP A 94 -7.11 -20.81 -4.30
CA ASP A 94 -8.47 -21.35 -4.51
C ASP A 94 -8.80 -21.36 -6.01
N PRO A 95 -8.89 -22.54 -6.67
CA PRO A 95 -9.17 -22.64 -8.10
C PRO A 95 -10.58 -22.18 -8.47
N GLU A 96 -11.56 -22.30 -7.55
CA GLU A 96 -12.93 -21.85 -7.81
C GLU A 96 -12.99 -20.31 -7.79
N LEU A 97 -12.32 -19.68 -6.82
CA LEU A 97 -12.19 -18.23 -6.76
C LEU A 97 -11.44 -17.71 -7.99
N ALA A 98 -10.33 -18.34 -8.37
CA ALA A 98 -9.58 -17.96 -9.58
C ALA A 98 -10.44 -18.03 -10.84
N ALA A 99 -11.24 -19.10 -10.99
CA ALA A 99 -12.17 -19.25 -12.12
C ALA A 99 -13.28 -18.18 -12.11
N ALA A 100 -13.82 -17.86 -10.93
CA ALA A 100 -14.85 -16.83 -10.78
C ALA A 100 -14.30 -15.43 -11.13
N VAL A 101 -13.13 -15.06 -10.61
CA VAL A 101 -12.45 -13.77 -10.89
C VAL A 101 -12.17 -13.65 -12.40
N ARG A 102 -11.63 -14.70 -13.03
CA ARG A 102 -11.35 -14.71 -14.46
C ARG A 102 -12.63 -14.55 -15.29
N ALA A 103 -13.72 -15.18 -14.90
CA ALA A 103 -15.02 -15.00 -15.55
C ALA A 103 -15.55 -13.58 -15.37
N LEU A 104 -15.53 -13.04 -14.14
CA LEU A 104 -16.01 -11.68 -13.84
C LEU A 104 -15.24 -10.62 -14.62
N ALA A 105 -13.92 -10.76 -14.74
CA ALA A 105 -13.07 -9.86 -15.54
C ALA A 105 -13.35 -9.93 -17.04
N ASN A 106 -14.03 -11.00 -17.51
CA ASN A 106 -14.39 -11.21 -18.91
C ASN A 106 -15.92 -11.28 -19.11
N TYR A 107 -16.60 -10.20 -18.74
CA TYR A 107 -18.07 -10.06 -18.87
C TYR A 107 -18.90 -11.10 -18.09
N GLY A 108 -18.31 -11.88 -17.21
CA GLY A 108 -18.98 -13.00 -16.52
C GLY A 108 -18.96 -14.31 -17.30
N SER A 109 -18.18 -14.42 -18.37
CA SER A 109 -18.15 -15.54 -19.30
C SER A 109 -17.09 -16.57 -18.91
N GLN A 110 -17.51 -17.81 -18.74
CA GLN A 110 -16.61 -18.98 -18.62
C GLN A 110 -16.43 -19.70 -19.96
N LYS A 111 -17.37 -19.55 -20.88
CA LYS A 111 -17.33 -20.10 -22.22
C LYS A 111 -17.85 -19.03 -23.21
N LYS A 112 -17.23 -18.91 -24.38
CA LYS A 112 -17.58 -17.90 -25.39
C LYS A 112 -19.10 -17.78 -25.57
N TYR A 113 -19.64 -16.58 -25.37
CA TYR A 113 -21.04 -16.19 -25.43
C TYR A 113 -21.96 -16.82 -24.36
N VAL A 114 -21.41 -17.51 -23.35
CA VAL A 114 -22.18 -18.04 -22.22
C VAL A 114 -21.76 -17.31 -20.94
N PHE A 115 -22.66 -16.51 -20.37
CA PHE A 115 -22.40 -15.66 -19.22
C PHE A 115 -23.03 -16.26 -17.97
N LYS A 116 -22.18 -16.64 -17.00
CA LYS A 116 -22.60 -17.20 -15.71
C LYS A 116 -22.80 -16.11 -14.66
N TYR A 117 -22.05 -15.01 -14.78
CA TYR A 117 -22.07 -13.90 -13.83
C TYR A 117 -22.32 -12.59 -14.56
N THR A 118 -22.79 -11.57 -13.84
CA THR A 118 -22.75 -10.19 -14.30
C THR A 118 -21.33 -9.65 -14.08
N GLY A 119 -20.53 -9.63 -15.14
CA GLY A 119 -19.12 -9.24 -15.08
C GLY A 119 -18.85 -7.92 -15.81
N ARG A 120 -17.57 -7.58 -15.87
CA ARG A 120 -17.03 -6.37 -16.52
C ARG A 120 -15.99 -6.76 -17.56
N ASN A 121 -15.63 -5.82 -18.44
CA ASN A 121 -14.38 -5.89 -19.19
C ASN A 121 -13.28 -5.32 -18.29
N SER A 122 -12.51 -6.20 -17.68
CA SER A 122 -11.41 -5.85 -16.76
C SER A 122 -10.24 -6.83 -16.97
N ARG A 123 -9.85 -6.98 -18.24
CA ARG A 123 -8.70 -7.81 -18.64
C ARG A 123 -7.44 -6.95 -18.67
N LEU A 124 -6.29 -7.55 -18.34
CA LEU A 124 -5.01 -6.94 -18.59
C LEU A 124 -4.69 -7.02 -20.08
N ASP A 125 -4.36 -5.89 -20.70
CA ASP A 125 -3.93 -5.84 -22.09
C ASP A 125 -2.57 -6.51 -22.28
N GLU A 126 -2.38 -7.23 -23.39
CA GLU A 126 -1.15 -7.97 -23.68
C GLU A 126 0.09 -7.07 -23.74
N ILE A 127 -0.07 -5.83 -24.19
CA ILE A 127 1.04 -4.84 -24.21
C ILE A 127 1.49 -4.49 -22.79
N GLN A 128 0.56 -4.35 -21.86
CA GLN A 128 0.87 -4.10 -20.44
C GLN A 128 1.55 -5.32 -19.82
N ALA A 129 1.06 -6.52 -20.13
CA ALA A 129 1.66 -7.76 -19.67
C ALA A 129 3.11 -7.92 -20.17
N ALA A 130 3.38 -7.59 -21.43
CA ALA A 130 4.73 -7.62 -22.01
C ALA A 130 5.69 -6.66 -21.31
N VAL A 131 5.23 -5.44 -20.99
CA VAL A 131 6.02 -4.46 -20.21
C VAL A 131 6.30 -4.98 -18.80
N LEU A 132 5.31 -5.54 -18.13
CA LEU A 132 5.45 -6.12 -16.81
C LEU A 132 6.44 -7.30 -16.79
N ASP A 133 6.43 -8.17 -17.81
CA ASP A 133 7.39 -9.28 -17.93
C ASP A 133 8.86 -8.78 -18.00
N VAL A 134 9.09 -7.67 -18.69
CA VAL A 134 10.40 -7.02 -18.72
C VAL A 134 10.76 -6.44 -17.35
N LYS A 135 9.87 -5.63 -16.76
CA LYS A 135 10.13 -4.91 -15.49
C LYS A 135 10.26 -5.85 -14.30
N LEU A 136 9.54 -6.97 -14.28
CA LEU A 136 9.60 -7.96 -13.21
C LEU A 136 11.04 -8.48 -12.98
N LYS A 137 11.86 -8.55 -14.02
CA LYS A 137 13.25 -8.99 -13.94
C LYS A 137 14.15 -8.02 -13.17
N TYR A 138 13.73 -6.76 -13.07
CA TYR A 138 14.46 -5.70 -12.37
C TYR A 138 13.89 -5.39 -10.97
N LEU A 139 12.70 -5.88 -10.63
CA LEU A 139 11.99 -5.55 -9.39
C LEU A 139 12.86 -5.73 -8.14
N VAL A 140 13.66 -6.80 -8.08
CA VAL A 140 14.53 -7.08 -6.92
C VAL A 140 15.62 -6.02 -6.78
N ALA A 141 16.24 -5.62 -7.88
CA ALA A 141 17.27 -4.57 -7.90
C ALA A 141 16.68 -3.19 -7.58
N ASP A 142 15.52 -2.87 -8.16
CA ASP A 142 14.81 -1.62 -7.90
C ASP A 142 14.38 -1.50 -6.43
N ASN A 143 13.89 -2.59 -5.83
CA ASN A 143 13.56 -2.61 -4.41
C ASN A 143 14.81 -2.52 -3.52
N ALA A 144 15.95 -3.09 -3.93
CA ALA A 144 17.20 -2.95 -3.19
C ALA A 144 17.68 -1.49 -3.18
N HIS A 145 17.59 -0.78 -4.31
CA HIS A 145 17.91 0.64 -4.36
C HIS A 145 16.95 1.49 -3.51
N ARG A 146 15.64 1.20 -3.52
CA ARG A 146 14.66 1.86 -2.63
C ARG A 146 15.03 1.67 -1.15
N LYS A 147 15.51 0.50 -0.77
CA LYS A 147 16.01 0.24 0.60
C LYS A 147 17.22 1.10 0.95
N GLU A 148 18.19 1.20 0.04
CA GLU A 148 19.35 2.07 0.20
C GLU A 148 18.95 3.52 0.45
N VAL A 149 18.04 4.05 -0.35
CA VAL A 149 17.46 5.40 -0.18
C VAL A 149 16.77 5.54 1.18
N ALA A 150 15.94 4.56 1.54
CA ALA A 150 15.21 4.59 2.81
C ALA A 150 16.15 4.55 4.02
N HIS A 151 17.20 3.71 3.99
CA HIS A 151 18.20 3.65 5.04
C HIS A 151 18.92 4.99 5.19
N TYR A 152 19.24 5.65 4.07
CA TYR A 152 19.84 6.99 4.13
C TYR A 152 18.93 8.00 4.84
N TYR A 153 17.62 7.97 4.59
CA TYR A 153 16.65 8.80 5.31
C TYR A 153 16.61 8.49 6.80
N TYR A 154 16.56 7.20 7.19
CA TYR A 154 16.55 6.80 8.60
C TYR A 154 17.80 7.25 9.35
N GLU A 155 18.95 7.22 8.71
CA GLU A 155 20.24 7.53 9.35
C GLU A 155 20.51 9.04 9.46
N HIS A 156 19.95 9.85 8.56
CA HIS A 156 20.39 11.24 8.39
C HIS A 156 19.30 12.29 8.63
N ILE A 157 18.02 11.94 8.68
CA ILE A 157 16.97 12.89 9.08
C ILE A 157 17.00 13.02 10.60
N ILE A 158 17.36 14.23 11.08
CA ILE A 158 17.51 14.55 12.52
C ILE A 158 16.63 15.72 12.95
N ASN A 159 15.79 16.26 12.08
CA ASN A 159 14.89 17.36 12.40
C ASN A 159 13.85 16.92 13.44
N PRO A 160 13.73 17.61 14.60
CA PRO A 160 12.84 17.22 15.69
C PRO A 160 11.34 17.35 15.35
N LEU A 161 10.98 18.03 14.27
CA LEU A 161 9.60 18.10 13.77
C LEU A 161 9.20 16.83 13.04
N ILE A 162 10.16 15.98 12.67
CA ILE A 162 9.93 14.80 11.84
C ILE A 162 9.89 13.54 12.69
N THR A 163 8.82 12.77 12.54
CA THR A 163 8.75 11.40 13.06
C THR A 163 8.86 10.44 11.88
N LEU A 164 9.90 9.62 11.90
CA LEU A 164 10.11 8.56 10.91
C LEU A 164 9.21 7.36 11.25
N PRO A 165 8.76 6.57 10.24
CA PRO A 165 8.05 5.33 10.50
C PRO A 165 8.96 4.32 11.21
N ASP A 166 8.36 3.34 11.90
CA ASP A 166 9.14 2.27 12.54
C ASP A 166 9.99 1.56 11.49
N LEU A 167 11.28 1.37 11.78
CA LEU A 167 12.16 0.57 10.91
C LEU A 167 11.80 -0.90 11.04
N LEU A 168 11.40 -1.50 9.94
CA LEU A 168 11.15 -2.94 9.84
C LEU A 168 12.40 -3.65 9.30
N PRO A 169 12.52 -4.98 9.51
CA PRO A 169 13.48 -5.78 8.76
C PRO A 169 13.32 -5.56 7.25
N ASP A 170 14.43 -5.53 6.54
CA ASP A 170 14.52 -5.13 5.13
C ASP A 170 13.57 -5.91 4.20
N GLU A 171 13.36 -7.19 4.46
CA GLU A 171 12.45 -8.01 3.68
C GLU A 171 10.98 -7.69 3.93
N GLN A 172 10.65 -7.02 5.03
CA GLN A 172 9.29 -6.66 5.41
C GLN A 172 8.85 -5.28 4.88
N ASN A 173 9.65 -4.66 4.03
CA ASN A 173 9.27 -3.40 3.39
C ASN A 173 9.82 -3.33 1.95
N ALA A 174 8.92 -3.13 0.98
CA ALA A 174 9.27 -2.88 -0.40
C ALA A 174 9.52 -1.38 -0.69
N TYR A 175 9.34 -0.52 0.31
CA TYR A 175 9.53 0.93 0.24
C TYR A 175 8.89 1.55 -1.02
N HIS A 176 7.61 1.25 -1.22
CA HIS A 176 6.84 1.88 -2.30
C HIS A 176 6.80 3.40 -2.12
N LEU A 177 6.56 3.84 -0.88
CA LEU A 177 6.64 5.21 -0.43
C LEU A 177 7.52 5.30 0.83
N PHE A 178 8.01 6.50 1.12
CA PHE A 178 8.69 6.81 2.37
C PHE A 178 7.92 7.92 3.09
N PRO A 179 6.86 7.56 3.86
CA PRO A 179 6.08 8.53 4.60
C PRO A 179 6.83 9.00 5.83
N ILE A 180 6.80 10.30 6.10
CA ILE A 180 7.20 10.91 7.37
C ILE A 180 5.99 11.57 8.00
N LEU A 181 5.98 11.74 9.33
CA LEU A 181 4.98 12.56 10.01
C LEU A 181 5.63 13.88 10.44
N VAL A 182 5.01 14.98 10.04
CA VAL A 182 5.49 16.33 10.30
C VAL A 182 4.69 16.95 11.43
N GLY A 183 5.28 17.06 12.59
CA GLY A 183 4.64 17.59 13.79
C GLY A 183 4.39 19.10 13.77
N GLY A 184 3.68 19.57 14.79
CA GLY A 184 3.47 21.01 15.03
C GLY A 184 2.59 21.72 13.99
N GLY A 185 1.80 20.97 13.21
CA GLY A 185 0.98 21.53 12.13
C GLY A 185 1.81 22.11 10.98
N LYS A 186 3.04 21.62 10.79
CA LYS A 186 4.01 22.15 9.84
C LYS A 186 4.08 21.37 8.51
N ARG A 187 3.23 20.34 8.30
CA ARG A 187 3.25 19.48 7.11
C ARG A 187 3.18 20.29 5.81
N ASP A 188 2.20 21.18 5.68
CA ASP A 188 2.01 21.96 4.46
C ASP A 188 3.16 22.98 4.28
N ALA A 189 3.64 23.58 5.37
CA ALA A 189 4.79 24.49 5.32
C ALA A 189 6.08 23.78 4.87
N LEU A 190 6.32 22.55 5.33
CA LEU A 190 7.46 21.74 4.87
C LEU A 190 7.28 21.35 3.40
N HIS A 191 6.08 20.93 2.98
CA HIS A 191 5.78 20.64 1.59
C HIS A 191 6.10 21.83 0.68
N ASP A 192 5.58 23.02 0.99
CA ASP A 192 5.82 24.23 0.22
C ASP A 192 7.31 24.62 0.19
N TYR A 193 8.00 24.48 1.32
CA TYR A 193 9.45 24.74 1.41
C TYR A 193 10.25 23.80 0.51
N LEU A 194 9.94 22.50 0.51
CA LEU A 194 10.61 21.51 -0.32
C LEU A 194 10.33 21.76 -1.80
N GLU A 195 9.09 22.03 -2.18
CA GLU A 195 8.70 22.38 -3.56
C GLU A 195 9.44 23.63 -4.08
N GLN A 196 9.55 24.69 -3.27
CA GLN A 196 10.31 25.90 -3.60
C GLN A 196 11.81 25.65 -3.80
N ASN A 197 12.32 24.57 -3.22
CA ASN A 197 13.71 24.14 -3.40
C ASN A 197 13.87 22.98 -4.42
N GLY A 198 12.84 22.71 -5.23
CA GLY A 198 12.89 21.74 -6.32
C GLY A 198 12.70 20.28 -5.89
N VAL A 199 12.21 20.04 -4.66
CA VAL A 199 11.92 18.70 -4.15
C VAL A 199 10.42 18.47 -4.15
N GLY A 200 9.93 17.61 -5.05
CA GLY A 200 8.52 17.21 -5.09
C GLY A 200 8.17 16.23 -3.97
N THR A 201 7.10 16.52 -3.25
CA THR A 201 6.53 15.66 -2.21
C THR A 201 5.03 15.49 -2.40
N VAL A 202 4.43 14.46 -1.81
CA VAL A 202 2.99 14.17 -1.95
C VAL A 202 2.43 13.66 -0.63
N CYS A 203 1.20 14.09 -0.28
CA CYS A 203 0.49 13.54 0.87
C CYS A 203 -0.28 12.27 0.50
N HIS A 204 -0.03 11.16 1.19
CA HIS A 204 -0.72 9.90 1.00
C HIS A 204 -1.37 9.44 2.32
N TYR A 205 -2.61 9.91 2.71
CA TYR A 205 -3.54 10.69 1.88
C TYR A 205 -4.06 11.88 2.70
N PRO A 206 -4.35 13.05 2.10
CA PRO A 206 -4.64 14.28 2.85
C PRO A 206 -5.99 14.29 3.55
N ILE A 207 -6.90 13.38 3.17
CA ILE A 207 -8.22 13.23 3.80
C ILE A 207 -8.41 11.77 4.18
N ALA A 208 -8.64 11.52 5.46
CA ALA A 208 -8.92 10.18 5.96
C ALA A 208 -10.15 9.56 5.24
N PRO A 209 -10.12 8.26 4.85
CA PRO A 209 -11.16 7.64 4.04
C PRO A 209 -12.58 7.83 4.57
N HIS A 210 -12.78 7.72 5.90
CA HIS A 210 -14.10 7.89 6.53
C HIS A 210 -14.61 9.34 6.54
N LYS A 211 -13.75 10.32 6.19
CA LYS A 211 -14.11 11.74 6.09
C LYS A 211 -14.30 12.21 4.64
N GLN A 212 -14.18 11.32 3.67
CA GLN A 212 -14.42 11.66 2.27
C GLN A 212 -15.89 12.02 2.04
N GLU A 213 -16.14 13.09 1.29
CA GLU A 213 -17.51 13.59 0.99
C GLU A 213 -18.41 12.53 0.36
N CYS A 214 -17.84 11.62 -0.44
CA CYS A 214 -18.60 10.55 -1.07
C CYS A 214 -19.25 9.59 -0.07
N TYR A 215 -18.74 9.51 1.16
CA TYR A 215 -19.29 8.69 2.25
C TYR A 215 -20.17 9.48 3.23
N ALA A 216 -20.27 10.80 3.08
CA ALA A 216 -21.10 11.63 3.94
C ALA A 216 -22.61 11.59 3.58
N LYS A 217 -22.97 10.90 2.49
CA LYS A 217 -24.36 10.80 2.01
C LYS A 217 -25.20 9.93 2.92
N GLU A 218 -26.38 10.42 3.33
CA GLU A 218 -27.32 9.69 4.18
C GLU A 218 -27.73 8.33 3.60
N GLU A 219 -27.81 8.21 2.26
CA GLU A 219 -28.17 6.98 1.55
C GLU A 219 -27.22 5.79 1.83
N TRP A 220 -25.97 6.05 2.21
CA TRP A 220 -24.98 5.03 2.53
C TRP A 220 -25.11 4.52 3.97
N ASN A 221 -25.83 5.24 4.84
CA ASN A 221 -25.99 4.91 6.27
C ASN A 221 -24.67 4.48 6.94
N ILE A 222 -23.57 5.14 6.58
CA ILE A 222 -22.25 4.88 7.16
C ILE A 222 -22.19 5.63 8.49
N PRO A 223 -21.92 4.94 9.61
CA PRO A 223 -21.75 5.62 10.90
C PRO A 223 -20.65 6.66 10.82
N GLN A 224 -20.86 7.83 11.45
CA GLN A 224 -19.75 8.75 11.65
C GLN A 224 -18.73 8.11 12.61
N LEU A 225 -17.57 7.78 12.07
CA LEU A 225 -16.48 7.18 12.82
C LEU A 225 -15.54 8.28 13.31
N SER A 226 -15.04 8.14 14.52
CA SER A 226 -13.88 8.88 15.02
C SER A 226 -12.69 7.93 15.05
N LEU A 227 -11.70 8.19 14.18
CA LEU A 227 -10.48 7.41 14.05
C LEU A 227 -9.27 8.33 14.26
N PRO A 228 -8.99 8.72 15.52
CA PRO A 228 -8.04 9.81 15.82
C PRO A 228 -6.61 9.54 15.32
N VAL A 229 -6.18 8.29 15.30
CA VAL A 229 -4.86 7.92 14.76
C VAL A 229 -4.81 8.13 13.26
N THR A 230 -5.82 7.65 12.52
CA THR A 230 -5.92 7.82 11.06
C THR A 230 -6.03 9.30 10.68
N GLU A 231 -6.84 10.06 11.42
CA GLU A 231 -7.03 11.49 11.20
C GLU A 231 -5.72 12.26 11.42
N LYS A 232 -5.01 11.97 12.52
CA LYS A 232 -3.71 12.57 12.78
C LYS A 232 -2.68 12.23 11.69
N ILE A 233 -2.63 10.98 11.22
CA ILE A 233 -1.73 10.60 10.13
C ILE A 233 -2.07 11.37 8.86
N ALA A 234 -3.36 11.51 8.50
CA ALA A 234 -3.77 12.29 7.34
C ALA A 234 -3.36 13.77 7.41
N ASP A 235 -3.34 14.34 8.62
CA ASP A 235 -2.93 15.73 8.84
C ASP A 235 -1.39 15.92 8.82
N GLU A 236 -0.62 14.91 9.22
CA GLU A 236 0.82 15.02 9.44
C GLU A 236 1.67 14.33 8.36
N GLU A 237 1.10 13.40 7.57
CA GLU A 237 1.86 12.60 6.62
C GLU A 237 2.35 13.44 5.42
N LEU A 238 3.63 13.23 5.07
CA LEU A 238 4.26 13.71 3.85
C LEU A 238 5.20 12.63 3.32
N SER A 239 4.98 12.19 2.08
CA SER A 239 5.83 11.20 1.43
C SER A 239 7.02 11.86 0.75
N LEU A 240 8.23 11.44 1.12
CA LEU A 240 9.49 11.89 0.53
C LEU A 240 9.77 11.17 -0.80
N PRO A 241 10.59 11.79 -1.68
CA PRO A 241 11.00 11.16 -2.92
C PRO A 241 11.68 9.80 -2.69
N ILE A 242 11.17 8.77 -3.34
CA ILE A 242 11.76 7.43 -3.34
C ILE A 242 11.41 6.71 -4.63
N GLY A 243 12.39 6.07 -5.24
CA GLY A 243 12.16 5.38 -6.52
C GLY A 243 13.45 4.83 -7.11
N PRO A 244 13.36 4.03 -8.17
CA PRO A 244 14.55 3.42 -8.78
C PRO A 244 15.44 4.42 -9.54
N ALA A 245 14.95 5.63 -9.81
CA ALA A 245 15.68 6.65 -10.59
C ALA A 245 16.33 7.74 -9.72
N ILE A 246 15.94 7.87 -8.45
CA ILE A 246 16.53 8.89 -7.57
C ILE A 246 17.97 8.49 -7.21
N THR A 247 18.91 9.43 -7.29
CA THR A 247 20.30 9.23 -6.91
C THR A 247 20.50 9.50 -5.42
N ILE A 248 21.54 8.92 -4.82
CA ILE A 248 21.89 9.19 -3.42
C ILE A 248 22.29 10.66 -3.21
N GLU A 249 22.86 11.31 -4.22
CA GLU A 249 23.16 12.74 -4.17
C GLU A 249 21.89 13.60 -4.07
N GLU A 250 20.84 13.27 -4.80
CA GLU A 250 19.53 13.95 -4.66
C GLU A 250 18.91 13.66 -3.28
N VAL A 251 19.03 12.45 -2.77
CA VAL A 251 18.57 12.09 -1.41
C VAL A 251 19.28 12.90 -0.34
N LYS A 252 20.60 13.13 -0.48
CA LYS A 252 21.36 14.00 0.42
C LYS A 252 20.82 15.43 0.45
N GLN A 253 20.51 16.00 -0.71
CA GLN A 253 19.91 17.33 -0.80
C GLN A 253 18.54 17.40 -0.12
N VAL A 254 17.70 16.38 -0.29
CA VAL A 254 16.41 16.29 0.41
C VAL A 254 16.60 16.30 1.92
N VAL A 255 17.54 15.51 2.45
CA VAL A 255 17.83 15.42 3.87
C VAL A 255 18.36 16.75 4.42
N GLU A 256 19.27 17.41 3.70
CA GLU A 256 19.81 18.72 4.09
C GLU A 256 18.70 19.76 4.22
N LEU A 257 17.79 19.84 3.25
CA LEU A 257 16.64 20.74 3.29
C LEU A 257 15.71 20.44 4.47
N ILE A 258 15.37 19.18 4.68
CA ILE A 258 14.52 18.76 5.82
C ILE A 258 15.18 19.16 7.14
N ASN A 259 16.47 18.94 7.31
CA ASN A 259 17.18 19.26 8.56
C ASN A 259 17.36 20.77 8.80
N GLN A 260 17.30 21.61 7.76
CA GLN A 260 17.34 23.07 7.85
C GLN A 260 15.97 23.71 8.11
N PHE A 261 14.87 23.01 7.84
CA PHE A 261 13.51 23.50 8.05
C PHE A 261 13.20 23.73 9.53
N LYS A 262 12.44 24.82 9.85
CA LYS A 262 12.15 25.26 11.21
C LYS A 262 10.67 25.42 11.50
#